data_adfd18e6b4a2af0030c28246d671b7d4
#
_entry.id   adfd18e6b4a2af0030c28246d671b7d4
#
_cell.length_a   1.000
_cell.length_b   1.000
_cell.length_c   1.000
_cell.angle_alpha   90.00
_cell.angle_beta   90.00
_cell.angle_gamma   90.00
#
_symmetry.space_group_name_H-M   'P 1'
#
loop_
_entity.id
_entity.type
_entity.pdbx_description
1 polymer ?
#
loop_
_entity_poly.entity_id
_entity_poly.type
_entity_poly.pdbx_seq_one_letter_code
_entity_poly.pdbx_strand_id
1 'polypeptide(L)'
;SRFDVNKDKVDNFEMIDTFILARLEEVRNFTIESFNRFDFASALSKIMTFMSTDLSSLYLDIGKDILYCNDKKSLRRKQMQNVIYKVTSELMRLLAPVLPFTMEEVYQNMPDYNGLSVALLDTPKVTHDYDESVLKMYQDFLAFRNDVNKVIEEIRSKNIVGSSQEVLLVTPDLDILKATKLDKNLEELAKLLIVSKVEINENIKNIEAHRIDAIKCPRCWNYVDKLE
;
A
#
# COMPACT_ATOMS: atom_id res chain seq x y z
N SER A 1 -6.75 21.35 -0.49
CA SER A 1 -7.00 21.49 0.96
C SER A 1 -6.16 20.47 1.72
N ARG A 2 -5.68 20.83 2.90
CA ARG A 2 -4.96 19.95 3.80
C ARG A 2 -5.93 18.88 4.33
N PHE A 3 -5.48 17.63 4.53
CA PHE A 3 -6.25 16.57 5.18
C PHE A 3 -6.69 16.99 6.59
N ASP A 4 -7.95 16.79 6.91
CA ASP A 4 -8.55 17.10 8.22
C ASP A 4 -9.03 15.80 8.86
N VAL A 5 -8.41 15.42 9.98
CA VAL A 5 -8.65 14.13 10.67
C VAL A 5 -10.13 13.92 11.03
N ASN A 6 -10.85 14.98 11.35
CA ASN A 6 -12.25 14.90 11.79
C ASN A 6 -13.23 14.91 10.60
N LYS A 7 -12.95 15.72 9.56
CA LYS A 7 -13.85 15.89 8.41
C LYS A 7 -13.65 14.86 7.30
N ASP A 8 -12.43 14.34 7.19
CA ASP A 8 -12.04 13.40 6.14
C ASP A 8 -12.00 11.95 6.64
N LYS A 9 -12.44 11.69 7.87
CA LYS A 9 -12.52 10.36 8.45
C LYS A 9 -13.41 9.45 7.60
N VAL A 10 -12.94 8.22 7.35
CA VAL A 10 -13.69 7.15 6.69
C VAL A 10 -13.55 5.85 7.49
N ASP A 11 -14.59 5.01 7.44
CA ASP A 11 -14.66 3.75 8.19
C ASP A 11 -14.61 2.52 7.27
N ASN A 12 -14.70 2.71 5.95
CA ASN A 12 -14.57 1.66 4.95
C ASN A 12 -13.25 1.78 4.21
N PHE A 13 -12.60 0.65 3.98
CA PHE A 13 -11.28 0.57 3.37
C PHE A 13 -11.28 -0.45 2.25
N GLU A 14 -10.45 -0.23 1.23
CA GLU A 14 -10.18 -1.21 0.19
C GLU A 14 -9.29 -2.34 0.74
N MET A 15 -9.20 -3.43 -0.01
CA MET A 15 -8.42 -4.61 0.37
C MET A 15 -6.97 -4.25 0.75
N ILE A 16 -6.29 -3.47 -0.09
CA ILE A 16 -4.89 -3.09 0.15
C ILE A 16 -4.71 -2.24 1.41
N ASP A 17 -5.69 -1.37 1.71
CA ASP A 17 -5.70 -0.58 2.93
C ASP A 17 -5.82 -1.48 4.15
N THR A 18 -6.72 -2.47 4.09
CA THR A 18 -6.91 -3.48 5.14
C THR A 18 -5.64 -4.30 5.36
N PHE A 19 -4.95 -4.71 4.29
CA PHE A 19 -3.68 -5.41 4.40
C PHE A 19 -2.61 -4.59 5.12
N ILE A 20 -2.46 -3.32 4.75
CA ILE A 20 -1.49 -2.43 5.40
C ILE A 20 -1.83 -2.19 6.88
N LEU A 21 -3.12 -2.04 7.21
CA LEU A 21 -3.55 -1.88 8.60
C LEU A 21 -3.32 -3.16 9.43
N ALA A 22 -3.55 -4.34 8.85
CA ALA A 22 -3.24 -5.62 9.51
C ALA A 22 -1.73 -5.80 9.72
N ARG A 23 -0.91 -5.44 8.73
CA ARG A 23 0.55 -5.43 8.87
C ARG A 23 1.03 -4.44 9.92
N LEU A 24 0.43 -3.25 9.97
CA LEU A 24 0.73 -2.27 11.02
C LEU A 24 0.44 -2.84 12.41
N GLU A 25 -0.69 -3.51 12.59
CA GLU A 25 -1.04 -4.18 13.84
C GLU A 25 0.00 -5.23 14.24
N GLU A 26 0.39 -6.10 13.32
CA GLU A 26 1.42 -7.10 13.56
C GLU A 26 2.76 -6.46 13.97
N VAL A 27 3.20 -5.44 13.24
CA VAL A 27 4.46 -4.71 13.51
C VAL A 27 4.39 -4.00 14.86
N ARG A 28 3.28 -3.33 15.17
CA ARG A 28 3.04 -2.68 16.46
C ARG A 28 3.13 -3.67 17.61
N ASN A 29 2.38 -4.76 17.53
CA ASN A 29 2.33 -5.78 18.59
C ASN A 29 3.72 -6.38 18.82
N PHE A 30 4.40 -6.79 17.74
CA PHE A 30 5.77 -7.31 17.81
C PHE A 30 6.75 -6.29 18.41
N THR A 31 6.64 -5.02 18.03
CA THR A 31 7.52 -3.95 18.53
C THR A 31 7.33 -3.74 20.04
N ILE A 32 6.08 -3.67 20.51
CA ILE A 32 5.78 -3.49 21.95
C ILE A 32 6.28 -4.69 22.76
N GLU A 33 6.05 -5.90 22.29
CA GLU A 33 6.53 -7.12 22.95
C GLU A 33 8.06 -7.19 22.98
N SER A 34 8.72 -6.81 21.89
CA SER A 34 10.19 -6.79 21.81
C SER A 34 10.77 -5.72 22.72
N PHE A 35 10.19 -4.53 22.80
CA PHE A 35 10.62 -3.49 23.76
C PHE A 35 10.45 -3.94 25.21
N ASN A 36 9.37 -4.63 25.54
CA ASN A 36 9.16 -5.20 26.88
C ASN A 36 10.21 -6.25 27.27
N ARG A 37 10.85 -6.89 26.29
CA ARG A 37 11.95 -7.85 26.48
C ARG A 37 13.34 -7.22 26.30
N PHE A 38 13.42 -5.92 26.09
CA PHE A 38 14.65 -5.19 25.77
C PHE A 38 15.31 -5.63 24.44
N ASP A 39 14.57 -6.26 23.53
CA ASP A 39 15.03 -6.63 22.18
C ASP A 39 14.76 -5.50 21.18
N PHE A 40 15.50 -4.42 21.33
CA PHE A 40 15.35 -3.23 20.46
C PHE A 40 15.77 -3.49 19.02
N ALA A 41 16.77 -4.36 18.81
CA ALA A 41 17.27 -4.66 17.47
C ALA A 41 16.22 -5.34 16.60
N SER A 42 15.53 -6.36 17.12
CA SER A 42 14.44 -7.02 16.40
C SER A 42 13.26 -6.09 16.15
N ALA A 43 12.89 -5.27 17.14
CA ALA A 43 11.83 -4.27 17.00
C ALA A 43 12.10 -3.29 15.84
N LEU A 44 13.28 -2.68 15.83
CA LEU A 44 13.67 -1.71 14.79
C LEU A 44 13.80 -2.39 13.43
N SER A 45 14.36 -3.59 13.34
CA SER A 45 14.43 -4.34 12.09
C SER A 45 13.04 -4.62 11.50
N LYS A 46 12.07 -5.00 12.34
CA LYS A 46 10.67 -5.24 11.90
C LYS A 46 10.02 -3.96 11.38
N ILE A 47 10.19 -2.84 12.07
CA ILE A 47 9.70 -1.52 11.63
C ILE A 47 10.35 -1.13 10.30
N MET A 48 11.66 -1.23 10.16
CA MET A 48 12.38 -0.87 8.94
C MET A 48 11.95 -1.71 7.75
N THR A 49 11.73 -3.02 7.94
CA THR A 49 11.20 -3.91 6.90
C THR A 49 9.80 -3.47 6.46
N PHE A 50 8.91 -3.19 7.40
CA PHE A 50 7.58 -2.69 7.10
C PHE A 50 7.62 -1.37 6.32
N MET A 51 8.44 -0.41 6.75
CA MET A 51 8.57 0.89 6.09
C MET A 51 9.12 0.77 4.67
N SER A 52 10.11 -0.09 4.44
CA SER A 52 10.75 -0.22 3.13
C SER A 52 9.94 -1.09 2.17
N THR A 53 9.42 -2.22 2.63
CA THR A 53 8.76 -3.22 1.78
C THR A 53 7.27 -2.95 1.62
N ASP A 54 6.54 -2.88 2.75
CA ASP A 54 5.08 -2.76 2.70
C ASP A 54 4.64 -1.33 2.37
N LEU A 55 5.29 -0.32 2.95
CA LEU A 55 4.89 1.07 2.74
C LEU A 55 5.54 1.65 1.47
N SER A 56 6.87 1.73 1.41
CA SER A 56 7.56 2.47 0.36
C SER A 56 7.45 1.78 -0.99
N SER A 57 7.78 0.48 -1.06
CA SER A 57 7.82 -0.27 -2.32
C SER A 57 6.45 -0.71 -2.83
N LEU A 58 5.41 -0.69 -2.00
CA LEU A 58 4.08 -1.12 -2.39
C LEU A 58 3.05 0.00 -2.20
N TYR A 59 2.69 0.29 -0.96
CA TYR A 59 1.51 1.12 -0.68
C TYR A 59 1.63 2.56 -1.18
N LEU A 60 2.76 3.20 -0.92
CA LEU A 60 3.00 4.57 -1.37
C LEU A 60 3.24 4.65 -2.89
N ASP A 61 3.80 3.59 -3.49
CA ASP A 61 3.99 3.53 -4.94
C ASP A 61 2.65 3.45 -5.67
N ILE A 62 1.76 2.55 -5.27
CA ILE A 62 0.36 2.49 -5.73
C ILE A 62 -0.36 3.82 -5.48
N GLY A 63 -0.07 4.45 -4.33
CA GLY A 63 -0.75 5.66 -3.87
C GLY A 63 -0.44 6.93 -4.63
N LYS A 64 0.63 6.98 -5.40
CA LYS A 64 1.03 8.19 -6.13
C LYS A 64 -0.09 8.72 -7.01
N ASP A 65 -0.66 7.87 -7.85
CA ASP A 65 -1.73 8.25 -8.76
C ASP A 65 -3.01 8.63 -8.01
N ILE A 66 -3.35 7.89 -6.95
CA ILE A 66 -4.52 8.16 -6.11
C ILE A 66 -4.40 9.51 -5.42
N LEU A 67 -3.25 9.80 -4.83
CA LEU A 67 -3.04 11.03 -4.06
C LEU A 67 -2.86 12.28 -4.92
N TYR A 68 -2.26 12.14 -6.11
CA TYR A 68 -1.93 13.28 -6.97
C TYR A 68 -2.94 13.50 -8.09
N CYS A 69 -3.54 12.43 -8.64
CA CYS A 69 -4.43 12.51 -9.80
C CYS A 69 -5.91 12.53 -9.45
N ASN A 70 -6.32 11.85 -8.37
CA ASN A 70 -7.73 11.82 -7.99
C ASN A 70 -8.23 13.16 -7.42
N ASP A 71 -9.54 13.41 -7.58
CA ASP A 71 -10.20 14.57 -6.99
C ASP A 71 -10.03 14.61 -5.46
N LYS A 72 -9.95 15.81 -4.90
CA LYS A 72 -9.77 16.02 -3.45
C LYS A 72 -10.89 15.44 -2.59
N LYS A 73 -12.09 15.31 -3.16
CA LYS A 73 -13.27 14.75 -2.49
C LYS A 73 -13.43 13.24 -2.73
N SER A 74 -12.59 12.64 -3.58
CA SER A 74 -12.63 11.22 -3.89
C SER A 74 -12.55 10.37 -2.60
N LEU A 75 -13.47 9.42 -2.47
CA LEU A 75 -13.48 8.46 -1.36
C LEU A 75 -12.15 7.70 -1.28
N ARG A 76 -11.65 7.20 -2.43
CA ARG A 76 -10.39 6.44 -2.50
C ARG A 76 -9.20 7.23 -1.97
N ARG A 77 -9.13 8.52 -2.32
CA ARG A 77 -8.09 9.42 -1.80
C ARG A 77 -8.20 9.60 -0.28
N LYS A 78 -9.40 9.77 0.25
CA LYS A 78 -9.64 9.89 1.69
C LYS A 78 -9.28 8.62 2.44
N GLN A 79 -9.64 7.44 1.92
CA GLN A 79 -9.27 6.14 2.49
C GLN A 79 -7.76 6.07 2.66
N MET A 80 -7.01 6.33 1.59
CA MET A 80 -5.56 6.28 1.63
C MET A 80 -4.94 7.30 2.59
N GLN A 81 -5.46 8.53 2.62
CA GLN A 81 -5.01 9.54 3.58
C GLN A 81 -5.23 9.12 5.03
N ASN A 82 -6.36 8.46 5.35
CA ASN A 82 -6.63 7.91 6.68
C ASN A 82 -5.64 6.81 7.06
N VAL A 83 -5.33 5.90 6.15
CA VAL A 83 -4.32 4.85 6.40
C VAL A 83 -2.95 5.46 6.65
N ILE A 84 -2.50 6.38 5.78
CA ILE A 84 -1.21 7.07 5.95
C ILE A 84 -1.15 7.80 7.28
N TYR A 85 -2.21 8.51 7.65
CA TYR A 85 -2.29 9.19 8.95
C TYR A 85 -2.15 8.20 10.10
N LYS A 86 -2.92 7.09 10.09
CA LYS A 86 -2.87 6.07 11.15
C LYS A 86 -1.49 5.43 11.25
N VAL A 87 -0.91 5.03 10.12
CA VAL A 87 0.44 4.45 10.05
C VAL A 87 1.47 5.43 10.61
N THR A 88 1.46 6.68 10.16
CA THR A 88 2.42 7.71 10.62
C THR A 88 2.27 7.96 12.11
N SER A 89 1.04 8.11 12.60
CA SER A 89 0.74 8.35 14.01
C SER A 89 1.21 7.21 14.92
N GLU A 90 1.06 5.95 14.52
CA GLU A 90 1.50 4.80 15.31
C GLU A 90 3.02 4.62 15.26
N LEU A 91 3.64 4.67 14.07
CA LEU A 91 5.09 4.55 13.93
C LEU A 91 5.84 5.67 14.66
N MET A 92 5.34 6.89 14.59
CA MET A 92 5.90 8.04 15.32
C MET A 92 5.96 7.75 16.83
N ARG A 93 4.86 7.25 17.41
CA ARG A 93 4.80 6.95 18.86
C ARG A 93 5.66 5.74 19.24
N LEU A 94 5.76 4.73 18.38
CA LEU A 94 6.64 3.58 18.59
C LEU A 94 8.12 3.94 18.51
N LEU A 95 8.48 4.88 17.63
CA LEU A 95 9.87 5.31 17.42
C LEU A 95 10.30 6.47 18.33
N ALA A 96 9.38 7.15 18.99
CA ALA A 96 9.69 8.29 19.87
C ALA A 96 10.75 7.96 20.95
N PRO A 97 10.76 6.79 21.61
CA PRO A 97 11.82 6.46 22.58
C PRO A 97 13.22 6.31 21.97
N VAL A 98 13.31 6.01 20.68
CA VAL A 98 14.58 5.75 19.97
C VAL A 98 15.06 6.96 19.18
N LEU A 99 14.14 7.69 18.57
CA LEU A 99 14.40 8.86 17.71
C LEU A 99 13.58 10.08 18.17
N PRO A 100 13.77 10.56 19.42
CA PRO A 100 12.88 11.56 20.02
C PRO A 100 12.80 12.85 19.21
N PHE A 101 13.93 13.39 18.75
CA PHE A 101 13.94 14.66 18.00
C PHE A 101 13.27 14.55 16.63
N THR A 102 13.53 13.45 15.91
CA THR A 102 12.89 13.23 14.61
C THR A 102 11.39 13.02 14.77
N MET A 103 10.96 12.25 15.77
CA MET A 103 9.53 12.01 16.00
C MET A 103 8.81 13.25 16.52
N GLU A 104 9.51 14.12 17.27
CA GLU A 104 8.98 15.43 17.64
C GLU A 104 8.71 16.30 16.41
N GLU A 105 9.65 16.36 15.47
CA GLU A 105 9.46 17.08 14.21
C GLU A 105 8.30 16.50 13.37
N VAL A 106 8.21 15.17 13.30
CA VAL A 106 7.06 14.51 12.64
C VAL A 106 5.76 14.94 13.29
N TYR A 107 5.67 14.89 14.62
CA TYR A 107 4.45 15.23 15.35
C TYR A 107 4.03 16.69 15.14
N GLN A 108 4.96 17.63 15.16
CA GLN A 108 4.68 19.05 14.91
C GLN A 108 4.07 19.30 13.51
N ASN A 109 4.29 18.39 12.57
CA ASN A 109 3.72 18.45 11.21
C ASN A 109 2.45 17.59 11.03
N MET A 110 2.01 16.85 12.07
CA MET A 110 0.78 16.08 12.01
C MET A 110 -0.46 16.99 12.01
N PRO A 111 -1.56 16.57 11.37
CA PRO A 111 -2.79 17.37 11.29
C PRO A 111 -3.47 17.62 12.64
N ASP A 112 -3.22 16.76 13.61
CA ASP A 112 -3.78 16.78 14.98
C ASP A 112 -2.78 17.28 16.03
N TYR A 113 -1.69 17.92 15.61
CA TYR A 113 -0.74 18.51 16.54
C TYR A 113 -1.42 19.52 17.49
N ASN A 114 -1.24 19.33 18.78
CA ASN A 114 -1.91 20.09 19.85
C ASN A 114 -0.96 20.96 20.68
N GLY A 115 0.30 21.12 20.28
CA GLY A 115 1.31 21.92 20.98
C GLY A 115 2.05 21.20 22.10
N LEU A 116 1.76 19.91 22.35
CA LEU A 116 2.47 19.09 23.33
C LEU A 116 3.66 18.38 22.66
N SER A 117 4.56 17.81 23.48
CA SER A 117 5.63 16.96 22.97
C SER A 117 5.13 15.57 22.62
N VAL A 118 5.73 14.93 21.61
CA VAL A 118 5.49 13.52 21.25
C VAL A 118 5.71 12.57 22.44
N ALA A 119 6.63 12.91 23.34
CA ALA A 119 6.95 12.13 24.53
C ALA A 119 5.79 12.05 25.54
N LEU A 120 4.79 12.92 25.43
CA LEU A 120 3.59 12.93 26.29
C LEU A 120 2.42 12.16 25.67
N LEU A 121 2.58 11.64 24.47
CA LEU A 121 1.55 10.82 23.83
C LEU A 121 1.58 9.37 24.35
N ASP A 122 0.40 8.79 24.48
CA ASP A 122 0.28 7.38 24.86
C ASP A 122 0.93 6.46 23.80
N THR A 123 1.67 5.48 24.26
CA THR A 123 2.16 4.39 23.40
C THR A 123 0.98 3.62 22.81
N PRO A 124 1.03 3.24 21.54
CA PRO A 124 0.00 2.38 20.95
C PRO A 124 -0.18 1.09 21.74
N LYS A 125 -1.42 0.63 21.88
CA LYS A 125 -1.73 -0.60 22.63
C LYS A 125 -1.69 -1.81 21.69
N VAL A 126 -1.35 -2.98 22.25
CA VAL A 126 -1.54 -4.26 21.58
C VAL A 126 -3.03 -4.47 21.31
N THR A 127 -3.40 -4.79 20.07
CA THR A 127 -4.76 -5.16 19.67
C THR A 127 -4.73 -6.39 18.76
N HIS A 128 -5.90 -6.98 18.53
CA HIS A 128 -6.10 -8.15 17.67
C HIS A 128 -7.35 -7.91 16.82
N ASP A 129 -7.34 -6.81 16.07
CA ASP A 129 -8.45 -6.38 15.22
C ASP A 129 -8.51 -7.17 13.90
N TYR A 130 -7.37 -7.74 13.49
CA TYR A 130 -7.22 -8.54 12.27
C TYR A 130 -6.79 -9.96 12.60
N ASP A 131 -7.41 -10.94 11.94
CA ASP A 131 -7.04 -12.35 12.10
C ASP A 131 -5.89 -12.75 11.13
N GLU A 132 -5.32 -13.92 11.37
CA GLU A 132 -4.21 -14.45 10.57
C GLU A 132 -4.59 -14.69 9.10
N SER A 133 -5.88 -14.85 8.79
CA SER A 133 -6.34 -15.08 7.41
C SER A 133 -6.09 -13.84 6.54
N VAL A 134 -6.22 -12.64 7.10
CA VAL A 134 -5.94 -11.38 6.39
C VAL A 134 -4.45 -11.28 6.05
N LEU A 135 -3.57 -11.61 7.00
CA LEU A 135 -2.12 -11.59 6.77
C LEU A 135 -1.70 -12.66 5.75
N LYS A 136 -2.29 -13.85 5.82
CA LYS A 136 -2.05 -14.89 4.82
C LYS A 136 -2.49 -14.46 3.44
N MET A 137 -3.69 -13.92 3.30
CA MET A 137 -4.20 -13.39 2.03
C MET A 137 -3.28 -12.30 1.46
N TYR A 138 -2.73 -11.44 2.32
CA TYR A 138 -1.75 -10.44 1.90
C TYR A 138 -0.46 -11.08 1.38
N GLN A 139 0.07 -12.09 2.06
CA GLN A 139 1.26 -12.84 1.62
C GLN A 139 1.03 -13.52 0.25
N ASP A 140 -0.13 -14.16 0.07
CA ASP A 140 -0.51 -14.80 -1.19
C ASP A 140 -0.64 -13.75 -2.32
N PHE A 141 -1.20 -12.59 -2.03
CA PHE A 141 -1.25 -11.47 -2.99
C PHE A 141 0.16 -10.95 -3.35
N LEU A 142 1.06 -10.82 -2.37
CA LEU A 142 2.45 -10.43 -2.63
C LEU A 142 3.19 -11.45 -3.48
N ALA A 143 2.97 -12.74 -3.26
CA ALA A 143 3.54 -13.80 -4.09
C ALA A 143 3.06 -13.68 -5.55
N PHE A 144 1.75 -13.51 -5.76
CA PHE A 144 1.19 -13.26 -7.08
C PHE A 144 1.80 -12.00 -7.74
N ARG A 145 1.88 -10.88 -7.01
CA ARG A 145 2.49 -9.65 -7.52
C ARG A 145 3.95 -9.83 -7.90
N ASN A 146 4.70 -10.62 -7.14
CA ASN A 146 6.10 -10.93 -7.47
C ASN A 146 6.21 -11.74 -8.77
N ASP A 147 5.32 -12.68 -9.02
CA ASP A 147 5.31 -13.44 -10.27
C ASP A 147 4.92 -12.54 -11.46
N VAL A 148 3.97 -11.64 -11.30
CA VAL A 148 3.67 -10.59 -12.29
C VAL A 148 4.89 -9.74 -12.59
N ASN A 149 5.60 -9.26 -11.55
CA ASN A 149 6.78 -8.43 -11.74
C ASN A 149 7.90 -9.15 -12.49
N LYS A 150 8.11 -10.46 -12.27
CA LYS A 150 9.07 -11.25 -13.04
C LYS A 150 8.75 -11.25 -14.54
N VAL A 151 7.48 -11.46 -14.88
CA VAL A 151 7.02 -11.48 -16.28
C VAL A 151 7.18 -10.10 -16.91
N ILE A 152 6.88 -9.02 -16.18
CA ILE A 152 7.10 -7.65 -16.67
C ILE A 152 8.59 -7.37 -16.89
N GLU A 153 9.48 -7.77 -15.99
CA GLU A 153 10.92 -7.58 -16.14
C GLU A 153 11.48 -8.38 -17.33
N GLU A 154 10.93 -9.55 -17.65
CA GLU A 154 11.32 -10.30 -18.84
C GLU A 154 11.03 -9.53 -20.13
N ILE A 155 9.89 -8.90 -20.28
CA ILE A 155 9.57 -8.11 -21.48
C ILE A 155 10.31 -6.76 -21.51
N ARG A 156 10.64 -6.19 -20.35
CA ARG A 156 11.50 -5.00 -20.22
C ARG A 156 12.93 -5.31 -20.65
N SER A 157 13.50 -6.42 -20.21
CA SER A 157 14.85 -6.84 -20.60
C SER A 157 14.99 -7.09 -22.11
N LYS A 158 13.89 -7.47 -22.77
CA LYS A 158 13.80 -7.62 -24.23
C LYS A 158 13.52 -6.29 -24.97
N ASN A 159 13.46 -5.15 -24.25
CA ASN A 159 13.12 -3.83 -24.77
C ASN A 159 11.74 -3.76 -25.49
N ILE A 160 10.79 -4.62 -25.11
CA ILE A 160 9.43 -4.62 -25.67
C ILE A 160 8.62 -3.46 -25.05
N VAL A 161 8.82 -3.19 -23.75
CA VAL A 161 8.23 -2.08 -22.99
C VAL A 161 9.30 -1.31 -22.23
N GLY A 162 9.09 -0.01 -22.03
CA GLY A 162 9.97 0.85 -21.24
C GLY A 162 9.56 0.96 -19.77
N SER A 163 8.26 0.82 -19.50
CA SER A 163 7.69 0.91 -18.14
C SER A 163 6.56 -0.10 -17.95
N SER A 164 6.25 -0.44 -16.70
CA SER A 164 5.11 -1.31 -16.37
C SER A 164 3.76 -0.71 -16.80
N GLN A 165 3.67 0.61 -16.90
CA GLN A 165 2.47 1.30 -17.41
C GLN A 165 2.22 1.07 -18.92
N GLU A 166 3.19 0.53 -19.67
CA GLU A 166 3.01 0.13 -21.07
C GLU A 166 2.50 -1.31 -21.22
N VAL A 167 2.12 -1.95 -20.11
CA VAL A 167 1.79 -3.38 -20.08
C VAL A 167 0.29 -3.59 -20.05
N LEU A 168 -0.18 -4.48 -20.94
CA LEU A 168 -1.38 -5.27 -20.82
C LEU A 168 -1.00 -6.61 -20.19
N LEU A 169 -1.51 -6.88 -19.00
CA LEU A 169 -1.30 -8.15 -18.29
C LEU A 169 -2.46 -9.10 -18.58
N VAL A 170 -2.15 -10.33 -18.95
CA VAL A 170 -3.13 -11.41 -19.07
C VAL A 170 -2.82 -12.47 -18.00
N THR A 171 -3.78 -12.75 -17.14
CA THR A 171 -3.61 -13.69 -16.03
C THR A 171 -4.63 -14.82 -16.13
N PRO A 172 -4.29 -16.08 -15.75
CA PRO A 172 -5.30 -17.10 -15.54
C PRO A 172 -6.26 -16.72 -14.40
N ASP A 173 -7.37 -17.42 -14.31
CA ASP A 173 -8.33 -17.28 -13.21
C ASP A 173 -7.77 -17.93 -11.94
N LEU A 174 -7.15 -17.14 -11.07
CA LEU A 174 -6.45 -17.58 -9.88
C LEU A 174 -7.31 -17.45 -8.62
N ASP A 175 -7.17 -18.39 -7.70
CA ASP A 175 -7.91 -18.39 -6.43
C ASP A 175 -7.67 -17.14 -5.59
N ILE A 176 -6.46 -16.57 -5.65
CA ILE A 176 -6.15 -15.30 -4.95
C ILE A 176 -6.96 -14.14 -5.49
N LEU A 177 -7.25 -14.07 -6.78
CA LEU A 177 -8.08 -13.02 -7.36
C LEU A 177 -9.54 -13.13 -6.91
N LYS A 178 -10.05 -14.36 -6.77
CA LYS A 178 -11.39 -14.63 -6.24
C LYS A 178 -11.48 -14.32 -4.74
N ALA A 179 -10.50 -14.78 -3.97
CA ALA A 179 -10.44 -14.54 -2.53
C ALA A 179 -10.41 -13.04 -2.19
N THR A 180 -9.71 -12.25 -2.99
CA THR A 180 -9.62 -10.79 -2.86
C THR A 180 -10.72 -10.03 -3.59
N LYS A 181 -11.60 -10.73 -4.35
CA LYS A 181 -12.64 -10.16 -5.23
C LYS A 181 -12.08 -9.23 -6.33
N LEU A 182 -10.80 -9.32 -6.63
CA LEU A 182 -10.15 -8.55 -7.69
C LEU A 182 -10.48 -9.09 -9.08
N ASP A 183 -10.95 -10.33 -9.19
CA ASP A 183 -11.54 -10.90 -10.40
C ASP A 183 -12.72 -10.05 -10.94
N LYS A 184 -13.44 -9.37 -10.06
CA LYS A 184 -14.59 -8.51 -10.38
C LYS A 184 -14.23 -7.03 -10.53
N ASN A 185 -13.00 -6.65 -10.22
CA ASN A 185 -12.52 -5.25 -10.27
C ASN A 185 -11.12 -5.18 -10.90
N LEU A 186 -11.05 -5.42 -12.20
CA LEU A 186 -9.79 -5.45 -12.95
C LEU A 186 -9.10 -4.07 -13.02
N GLU A 187 -9.84 -2.98 -12.90
CA GLU A 187 -9.25 -1.64 -12.83
C GLU A 187 -8.46 -1.45 -11.53
N GLU A 188 -9.00 -1.91 -10.40
CA GLU A 188 -8.28 -1.87 -9.13
C GLU A 188 -7.07 -2.81 -9.18
N LEU A 189 -7.23 -4.01 -9.73
CA LEU A 189 -6.12 -4.94 -9.92
C LEU A 189 -5.00 -4.33 -10.77
N ALA A 190 -5.32 -3.64 -11.85
CA ALA A 190 -4.34 -2.95 -12.68
C ALA A 190 -3.57 -1.88 -11.90
N LYS A 191 -4.25 -1.09 -11.07
CA LYS A 191 -3.62 -0.10 -10.18
C LYS A 191 -2.70 -0.75 -9.16
N LEU A 192 -3.12 -1.85 -8.53
CA LEU A 192 -2.33 -2.58 -7.54
C LEU A 192 -1.06 -3.21 -8.14
N LEU A 193 -1.10 -3.58 -9.41
CA LEU A 193 0.02 -4.13 -10.17
C LEU A 193 0.83 -3.06 -10.91
N ILE A 194 0.36 -1.81 -10.91
CA ILE A 194 0.98 -0.66 -11.61
C ILE A 194 1.14 -0.94 -13.11
N VAL A 195 0.08 -1.49 -13.72
CA VAL A 195 -0.03 -1.74 -15.16
C VAL A 195 -1.24 -0.98 -15.71
N SER A 196 -1.30 -0.76 -17.03
CA SER A 196 -2.42 -0.02 -17.63
C SER A 196 -3.69 -0.84 -17.75
N LYS A 197 -3.59 -2.14 -17.98
CA LYS A 197 -4.75 -3.01 -18.15
C LYS A 197 -4.46 -4.42 -17.69
N VAL A 198 -5.49 -5.07 -17.14
CA VAL A 198 -5.45 -6.51 -16.80
C VAL A 198 -6.65 -7.19 -17.47
N GLU A 199 -6.41 -8.38 -17.99
CA GLU A 199 -7.43 -9.29 -18.54
C GLU A 199 -7.28 -10.66 -17.90
N ILE A 200 -8.41 -11.32 -17.61
CA ILE A 200 -8.41 -12.71 -17.13
C ILE A 200 -8.77 -13.61 -18.32
N ASN A 201 -7.94 -14.65 -18.53
CA ASN A 201 -8.16 -15.64 -19.58
C ASN A 201 -8.05 -17.05 -18.97
N GLU A 202 -9.17 -17.74 -18.88
CA GLU A 202 -9.26 -19.09 -18.31
C GLU A 202 -8.52 -20.16 -19.13
N ASN A 203 -8.17 -19.87 -20.39
CA ASN A 203 -7.52 -20.83 -21.29
C ASN A 203 -5.99 -20.82 -21.17
N ILE A 204 -5.40 -19.88 -20.44
CA ILE A 204 -3.96 -19.82 -20.22
C ILE A 204 -3.59 -20.42 -18.87
N LYS A 205 -2.38 -20.95 -18.75
CA LYS A 205 -1.85 -21.52 -17.50
C LYS A 205 -0.88 -20.60 -16.78
N ASN A 206 -0.26 -19.70 -17.51
CA ASN A 206 0.76 -18.80 -17.00
C ASN A 206 0.35 -17.33 -17.19
N ILE A 207 0.92 -16.45 -16.36
CA ILE A 207 0.77 -15.02 -16.52
C ILE A 207 1.56 -14.59 -17.76
N GLU A 208 0.94 -13.75 -18.59
CA GLU A 208 1.53 -13.18 -19.79
C GLU A 208 1.50 -11.64 -19.73
N ALA A 209 2.54 -11.01 -20.26
CA ALA A 209 2.61 -9.55 -20.35
C ALA A 209 2.87 -9.14 -21.80
N HIS A 210 2.06 -8.22 -22.30
CA HIS A 210 2.14 -7.70 -23.67
C HIS A 210 2.23 -6.18 -23.64
N ARG A 211 2.81 -5.60 -24.69
CA ARG A 211 2.75 -4.16 -24.87
C ARG A 211 1.31 -3.75 -25.18
N ILE A 212 0.81 -2.75 -24.44
CA ILE A 212 -0.52 -2.19 -24.70
C ILE A 212 -0.48 -1.25 -25.92
N ASP A 213 -1.47 -1.39 -26.80
CA ASP A 213 -1.70 -0.45 -27.92
C ASP A 213 -2.81 0.54 -27.53
N ALA A 214 -2.42 1.62 -26.86
CA ALA A 214 -3.34 2.62 -26.32
C ALA A 214 -2.66 3.99 -26.19
N ILE A 215 -3.42 5.03 -25.88
CA ILE A 215 -2.95 6.42 -25.82
C ILE A 215 -2.45 6.73 -24.42
N LYS A 216 -1.23 7.28 -24.29
CA LYS A 216 -0.66 7.69 -23.01
C LYS A 216 -1.35 8.93 -22.46
N CYS A 217 -1.94 8.83 -21.28
CA CYS A 217 -2.53 9.98 -20.60
C CYS A 217 -1.43 10.95 -20.13
N PRO A 218 -1.49 12.25 -20.48
CA PRO A 218 -0.47 13.21 -20.09
C PRO A 218 -0.48 13.55 -18.59
N ARG A 219 -1.54 13.22 -17.87
CA ARG A 219 -1.71 13.52 -16.44
C ARG A 219 -1.17 12.43 -15.54
N CYS A 220 -1.57 11.17 -15.74
CA CYS A 220 -1.18 10.03 -14.89
C CYS A 220 -0.20 9.07 -15.55
N TRP A 221 0.09 9.27 -16.85
CA TRP A 221 0.99 8.47 -17.68
C TRP A 221 0.54 7.02 -17.93
N ASN A 222 -0.63 6.63 -17.42
CA ASN A 222 -1.26 5.36 -17.77
C ASN A 222 -1.78 5.39 -19.21
N TYR A 223 -1.87 4.23 -19.83
CA TYR A 223 -2.39 4.09 -21.19
C TYR A 223 -3.90 3.83 -21.13
N VAL A 224 -4.67 4.58 -21.92
CA VAL A 224 -6.13 4.56 -21.95
C VAL A 224 -6.63 4.48 -23.38
N ASP A 225 -7.81 3.88 -23.60
CA ASP A 225 -8.39 3.74 -24.93
C ASP A 225 -8.82 5.10 -25.51
N LYS A 226 -9.21 6.05 -24.64
CA LYS A 226 -9.57 7.43 -25.01
C LYS A 226 -9.11 8.42 -23.95
N LEU A 227 -8.71 9.60 -24.36
CA LEU A 227 -8.47 10.74 -23.47
C LEU A 227 -9.82 11.45 -23.21
N GLU A 228 -10.17 11.65 -21.94
CA GLU A 228 -11.29 12.49 -21.51
C GLU A 228 -10.87 13.95 -21.42
#